data_bc1476acb85cbf66439b5c6b5515647f
#
_entry.id   bc1476acb85cbf66439b5c6b5515647f
#
_cell.length_a   1.000
_cell.length_b   1.000
_cell.length_c   1.000
_cell.angle_alpha   90.00
_cell.angle_beta   90.00
_cell.angle_gamma   90.00
#
_symmetry.space_group_name_H-M   'P 1'
#
loop_
_entity.id
_entity.type
_entity.pdbx_description
1 polymer ?
#
loop_
_entity_poly.entity_id
_entity_poly.type
_entity_poly.pdbx_seq_one_letter_code
_entity_poly.pdbx_strand_id
1 'polypeptide(L)'
;MGYVSYEITLTLPGGKPASGAKIVATNLNAILPSSKVLHGNTNKDGYFKWDTLATGFNNDTYNFIAQKEHEGILYIAEWNDRVSPSEGHYSQDIEMRTQFFDELKKIDIPKSASKGLKDEGHVEILSLIIELKTCISYKLPNASISLTTKILEGLIRIYLKREGKWEDRMSEQTFGQLLENLKKTDSRIEGIYDKLKGLNFLRKLALHFKDISTTIDEARICYSLMNQFLTKLYPTTNQE
;
A
#
# COMPACT_ATOMS: atom_id res chain seq x y z
N MET A 1 27.91 -17.50 -22.56
CA MET A 1 26.71 -16.66 -22.61
C MET A 1 25.80 -17.23 -23.68
N GLY A 2 24.55 -17.50 -23.31
CA GLY A 2 23.49 -17.89 -24.22
C GLY A 2 22.50 -16.74 -24.39
N TYR A 3 21.69 -16.84 -25.44
CA TYR A 3 20.57 -15.92 -25.67
C TYR A 3 19.32 -16.73 -25.89
N VAL A 4 18.22 -16.26 -25.34
CA VAL A 4 16.90 -16.87 -25.50
C VAL A 4 15.90 -15.84 -25.98
N SER A 5 14.89 -16.28 -26.71
CA SER A 5 13.72 -15.49 -27.02
C SER A 5 12.74 -15.57 -25.86
N TYR A 6 12.27 -14.44 -25.38
CA TYR A 6 11.29 -14.38 -24.30
C TYR A 6 10.09 -13.54 -24.73
N GLU A 7 8.93 -14.16 -24.77
CA GLU A 7 7.67 -13.58 -25.23
C GLU A 7 6.71 -13.40 -24.05
N ILE A 8 5.97 -12.31 -24.02
CA ILE A 8 5.02 -11.99 -22.98
C ILE A 8 3.74 -11.47 -23.62
N THR A 9 2.60 -12.04 -23.22
CA THR A 9 1.28 -11.46 -23.50
C THR A 9 0.69 -10.97 -22.18
N LEU A 10 0.40 -9.67 -22.07
CA LEU A 10 -0.21 -9.07 -20.91
C LEU A 10 -1.68 -8.73 -21.20
N THR A 11 -2.56 -9.15 -20.30
CA THR A 11 -3.99 -8.80 -20.35
C THR A 11 -4.41 -8.07 -19.08
N LEU A 12 -5.36 -7.17 -19.21
CA LEU A 12 -6.11 -6.60 -18.08
C LEU A 12 -7.18 -7.60 -17.64
N PRO A 13 -7.78 -7.46 -16.45
CA PRO A 13 -8.89 -8.28 -16.00
C PRO A 13 -10.01 -8.34 -17.05
N GLY A 14 -10.51 -9.55 -17.32
CA GLY A 14 -11.48 -9.80 -18.37
C GLY A 14 -10.88 -10.03 -19.76
N GLY A 15 -9.56 -10.29 -19.85
CA GLY A 15 -8.90 -10.69 -21.09
C GLY A 15 -8.60 -9.56 -22.08
N LYS A 16 -8.78 -8.29 -21.68
CA LYS A 16 -8.49 -7.13 -22.53
C LYS A 16 -6.97 -6.95 -22.69
N PRO A 17 -6.43 -6.76 -23.91
CA PRO A 17 -4.99 -6.54 -24.07
C PRO A 17 -4.47 -5.35 -23.27
N ALA A 18 -3.36 -5.54 -22.55
CA ALA A 18 -2.67 -4.47 -21.83
C ALA A 18 -1.73 -3.69 -22.76
N SER A 19 -2.31 -3.00 -23.76
CA SER A 19 -1.56 -2.23 -24.75
C SER A 19 -0.75 -1.11 -24.13
N GLY A 20 0.54 -1.00 -24.50
CA GLY A 20 1.45 0.02 -24.00
C GLY A 20 1.84 -0.17 -22.51
N ALA A 21 1.68 -1.37 -21.96
CA ALA A 21 2.19 -1.69 -20.62
C ALA A 21 3.73 -1.61 -20.61
N LYS A 22 4.28 -0.92 -19.63
CA LYS A 22 5.73 -0.84 -19.41
C LYS A 22 6.20 -2.10 -18.70
N ILE A 23 7.26 -2.73 -19.20
CA ILE A 23 7.84 -3.94 -18.61
C ILE A 23 9.28 -3.65 -18.23
N VAL A 24 9.65 -4.07 -17.04
CA VAL A 24 11.03 -4.06 -16.53
C VAL A 24 11.41 -5.49 -16.21
N ALA A 25 12.51 -5.98 -16.78
CA ALA A 25 13.09 -7.27 -16.45
C ALA A 25 14.43 -7.05 -15.73
N THR A 26 14.59 -7.60 -14.55
CA THR A 26 15.81 -7.50 -13.75
C THR A 26 16.45 -8.87 -13.62
N ASN A 27 17.64 -9.02 -14.16
CA ASN A 27 18.43 -10.24 -13.96
C ASN A 27 19.02 -10.24 -12.54
N LEU A 28 18.58 -11.17 -11.72
CA LEU A 28 18.98 -11.27 -10.31
C LEU A 28 20.40 -11.84 -10.15
N ASN A 29 20.94 -12.49 -11.18
CA ASN A 29 22.26 -13.12 -11.20
C ASN A 29 23.33 -12.25 -11.89
N ALA A 30 22.93 -11.12 -12.53
CA ALA A 30 23.88 -10.27 -13.26
C ALA A 30 24.86 -9.54 -12.32
N ILE A 31 26.14 -9.65 -12.62
CA ILE A 31 27.22 -9.00 -11.88
C ILE A 31 27.40 -7.54 -12.35
N LEU A 32 27.19 -7.30 -13.65
CA LEU A 32 27.35 -5.96 -14.24
C LEU A 32 26.04 -5.18 -14.24
N PRO A 33 26.04 -3.90 -13.78
CA PRO A 33 24.84 -3.08 -13.74
C PRO A 33 24.14 -2.89 -15.09
N SER A 34 24.90 -2.79 -16.19
CA SER A 34 24.38 -2.58 -17.55
C SER A 34 23.62 -3.77 -18.14
N SER A 35 23.85 -4.98 -17.64
CA SER A 35 23.13 -6.19 -18.03
C SER A 35 22.02 -6.59 -17.06
N LYS A 36 21.83 -5.78 -16.01
CA LYS A 36 20.93 -6.13 -14.90
C LYS A 36 19.48 -5.79 -15.18
N VAL A 37 19.21 -4.70 -15.89
CA VAL A 37 17.85 -4.19 -16.08
C VAL A 37 17.56 -3.96 -17.57
N LEU A 38 16.47 -4.55 -18.03
CA LEU A 38 15.95 -4.39 -19.39
C LEU A 38 14.56 -3.75 -19.33
N HIS A 39 14.24 -2.97 -20.35
CA HIS A 39 12.95 -2.29 -20.47
C HIS A 39 12.23 -2.70 -21.74
N GLY A 40 10.92 -2.75 -21.69
CA GLY A 40 10.05 -3.03 -22.81
C GLY A 40 8.68 -2.39 -22.69
N ASN A 41 7.95 -2.36 -23.81
CA ASN A 41 6.55 -1.95 -23.81
C ASN A 41 5.75 -2.90 -24.71
N THR A 42 4.56 -3.28 -24.25
CA THR A 42 3.66 -4.10 -25.07
C THR A 42 3.11 -3.33 -26.27
N ASN A 43 2.86 -4.05 -27.35
CA ASN A 43 2.16 -3.52 -28.51
C ASN A 43 0.63 -3.38 -28.27
N LYS A 44 -0.14 -3.07 -29.32
CA LYS A 44 -1.61 -2.93 -29.24
C LYS A 44 -2.37 -4.19 -28.78
N ASP A 45 -1.75 -5.36 -28.95
CA ASP A 45 -2.32 -6.67 -28.62
C ASP A 45 -1.86 -7.16 -27.22
N GLY A 46 -1.16 -6.29 -26.46
CA GLY A 46 -0.62 -6.66 -25.16
C GLY A 46 0.66 -7.50 -25.22
N TYR A 47 1.22 -7.68 -26.41
CA TYR A 47 2.37 -8.54 -26.68
C TYR A 47 3.68 -7.78 -26.67
N PHE A 48 4.73 -8.40 -26.12
CA PHE A 48 6.11 -7.93 -26.16
C PHE A 48 7.09 -9.10 -26.26
N LYS A 49 8.24 -8.88 -26.92
CA LYS A 49 9.27 -9.88 -27.09
C LYS A 49 10.67 -9.30 -26.91
N TRP A 50 11.50 -9.98 -26.13
CA TRP A 50 12.95 -9.85 -26.19
C TRP A 50 13.50 -10.97 -27.07
N ASP A 51 14.08 -10.63 -28.21
CA ASP A 51 14.71 -11.62 -29.12
C ASP A 51 16.02 -12.18 -28.57
N THR A 52 16.66 -11.43 -27.66
CA THR A 52 17.98 -11.75 -27.13
C THR A 52 18.06 -11.46 -25.63
N LEU A 53 17.29 -12.19 -24.83
CA LEU A 53 17.46 -12.12 -23.37
C LEU A 53 18.76 -12.85 -23.01
N ALA A 54 19.74 -12.12 -22.46
CA ALA A 54 21.05 -12.68 -22.14
C ALA A 54 20.95 -13.64 -20.93
N THR A 55 21.57 -14.81 -21.05
CA THR A 55 21.71 -15.76 -19.95
C THR A 55 23.19 -16.01 -19.67
N GLY A 56 23.55 -16.26 -18.42
CA GLY A 56 24.85 -16.77 -18.06
C GLY A 56 25.09 -18.20 -18.57
N PHE A 57 26.21 -18.80 -18.18
CA PHE A 57 26.47 -20.23 -18.46
C PHE A 57 25.53 -21.17 -17.73
N ASN A 58 24.96 -20.68 -16.62
CA ASN A 58 23.93 -21.35 -15.82
C ASN A 58 22.60 -20.60 -16.02
N ASN A 59 21.51 -21.24 -15.59
CA ASN A 59 20.21 -20.61 -15.61
C ASN A 59 20.21 -19.30 -14.81
N ASP A 60 19.72 -18.23 -15.41
CA ASP A 60 19.54 -16.95 -14.76
C ASP A 60 18.09 -16.81 -14.28
N THR A 61 17.91 -16.16 -13.13
CA THR A 61 16.59 -15.80 -12.62
C THR A 61 16.32 -14.34 -12.96
N TYR A 62 15.23 -14.10 -13.65
CA TYR A 62 14.71 -12.77 -13.93
C TYR A 62 13.50 -12.46 -13.05
N ASN A 63 13.49 -11.27 -12.47
CA ASN A 63 12.28 -10.67 -11.93
C ASN A 63 11.69 -9.72 -12.97
N PHE A 64 10.43 -9.91 -13.29
CA PHE A 64 9.67 -9.11 -14.24
C PHE A 64 8.63 -8.30 -13.49
N ILE A 65 8.53 -7.02 -13.81
CA ILE A 65 7.48 -6.12 -13.32
C ILE A 65 6.86 -5.43 -14.53
N ALA A 66 5.56 -5.59 -14.70
CA ALA A 66 4.79 -4.88 -15.71
C ALA A 66 3.82 -3.89 -15.07
N GLN A 67 3.67 -2.71 -15.68
CA GLN A 67 2.79 -1.65 -15.20
C GLN A 67 1.98 -1.06 -16.35
N LYS A 68 0.68 -0.85 -16.13
CA LYS A 68 -0.23 -0.21 -17.08
C LYS A 68 -1.26 0.65 -16.34
N GLU A 69 -1.32 1.91 -16.70
CA GLU A 69 -2.45 2.76 -16.29
C GLU A 69 -3.56 2.66 -17.36
N HIS A 70 -4.77 2.39 -16.93
CA HIS A 70 -5.96 2.33 -17.78
C HIS A 70 -7.17 2.87 -17.01
N GLU A 71 -7.81 3.89 -17.56
CA GLU A 71 -8.97 4.57 -16.94
C GLU A 71 -8.70 5.08 -15.52
N GLY A 72 -7.48 5.61 -15.28
CA GLY A 72 -7.05 6.10 -13.95
C GLY A 72 -6.73 5.02 -12.93
N ILE A 73 -6.73 3.75 -13.34
CA ILE A 73 -6.40 2.60 -12.50
C ILE A 73 -5.01 2.07 -12.91
N LEU A 74 -4.12 1.88 -11.95
CA LEU A 74 -2.83 1.26 -12.18
C LEU A 74 -2.95 -0.27 -12.04
N TYR A 75 -2.59 -0.97 -13.10
CA TYR A 75 -2.50 -2.42 -13.15
C TYR A 75 -1.03 -2.82 -13.09
N ILE A 76 -0.73 -3.87 -12.31
CA ILE A 76 0.64 -4.38 -12.13
C ILE A 76 0.61 -5.90 -12.27
N ALA A 77 1.69 -6.44 -12.84
CA ALA A 77 2.00 -7.85 -12.74
C ALA A 77 3.47 -7.97 -12.30
N GLU A 78 3.75 -8.90 -11.42
CA GLU A 78 5.10 -9.25 -10.99
C GLU A 78 5.25 -10.77 -11.00
N TRP A 79 6.33 -11.25 -11.62
CA TRP A 79 6.65 -12.66 -11.64
C TRP A 79 8.15 -12.89 -11.75
N ASN A 80 8.58 -14.08 -11.33
CA ASN A 80 9.96 -14.53 -11.50
C ASN A 80 9.98 -15.69 -12.47
N ASP A 81 10.98 -15.70 -13.34
CA ASP A 81 11.20 -16.81 -14.25
C ASP A 81 12.67 -17.23 -14.28
N ARG A 82 12.90 -18.54 -14.36
CA ARG A 82 14.23 -19.09 -14.48
C ARG A 82 14.50 -19.42 -15.93
N VAL A 83 15.38 -18.65 -16.53
CA VAL A 83 15.67 -18.68 -17.96
C VAL A 83 16.94 -19.49 -18.21
N SER A 84 16.83 -20.55 -19.02
CA SER A 84 17.92 -21.43 -19.37
C SER A 84 18.32 -21.26 -20.83
N PRO A 85 19.63 -21.14 -21.17
CA PRO A 85 20.07 -21.08 -22.56
C PRO A 85 19.76 -22.33 -23.37
N SER A 86 19.49 -23.46 -22.70
CA SER A 86 19.16 -24.73 -23.38
C SER A 86 17.73 -24.80 -23.92
N GLU A 87 16.83 -23.96 -23.43
CA GLU A 87 15.41 -23.99 -23.84
C GLU A 87 15.15 -23.10 -25.08
N GLY A 88 15.97 -22.07 -25.29
CA GLY A 88 15.94 -21.23 -26.50
C GLY A 88 14.74 -20.30 -26.64
N HIS A 89 13.59 -20.65 -26.09
CA HIS A 89 12.35 -19.88 -26.22
C HIS A 89 11.47 -20.04 -24.97
N TYR A 90 10.90 -18.93 -24.52
CA TYR A 90 9.95 -18.83 -23.43
C TYR A 90 8.73 -18.02 -23.85
N SER A 91 7.55 -18.42 -23.38
CA SER A 91 6.30 -17.67 -23.59
C SER A 91 5.50 -17.65 -22.30
N GLN A 92 5.00 -16.46 -21.92
CA GLN A 92 4.19 -16.25 -20.73
C GLN A 92 2.94 -15.45 -21.07
N ASP A 93 1.77 -15.97 -20.67
CA ASP A 93 0.50 -15.25 -20.69
C ASP A 93 0.14 -14.84 -19.28
N ILE A 94 0.08 -13.53 -19.01
CA ILE A 94 -0.08 -13.01 -17.68
C ILE A 94 -1.23 -12.02 -17.62
N GLU A 95 -2.21 -12.30 -16.77
CA GLU A 95 -3.24 -11.34 -16.41
C GLU A 95 -2.69 -10.36 -15.38
N MET A 96 -2.67 -9.08 -15.74
CA MET A 96 -2.31 -8.00 -14.84
C MET A 96 -3.42 -7.82 -13.81
N ARG A 97 -3.02 -7.64 -12.56
CA ARG A 97 -3.97 -7.42 -11.46
C ARG A 97 -3.85 -5.99 -11.00
N THR A 98 -4.96 -5.40 -10.61
CA THR A 98 -4.86 -4.22 -9.76
C THR A 98 -4.31 -4.68 -8.44
N GLN A 99 -3.13 -4.25 -8.07
CA GLN A 99 -2.58 -4.46 -6.72
C GLN A 99 -3.57 -3.96 -5.64
N PHE A 100 -4.53 -3.15 -6.06
CA PHE A 100 -5.58 -2.54 -5.31
C PHE A 100 -6.71 -3.49 -4.85
N PHE A 101 -7.10 -4.49 -5.64
CA PHE A 101 -8.39 -5.15 -5.38
C PHE A 101 -8.36 -6.14 -4.23
N ASP A 102 -7.31 -6.92 -4.06
CA ASP A 102 -7.30 -7.95 -3.01
C ASP A 102 -6.93 -7.38 -1.64
N GLU A 103 -6.06 -6.37 -1.59
CA GLU A 103 -5.72 -5.71 -0.33
C GLU A 103 -6.71 -4.61 0.05
N LEU A 104 -7.27 -3.86 -0.92
CA LEU A 104 -8.32 -2.87 -0.65
C LEU A 104 -9.61 -3.51 -0.14
N LYS A 105 -9.97 -4.70 -0.60
CA LYS A 105 -11.11 -5.46 -0.05
C LYS A 105 -10.92 -5.85 1.42
N LYS A 106 -9.66 -6.01 1.86
CA LYS A 106 -9.30 -6.33 3.24
C LYS A 106 -9.20 -5.10 4.14
N ILE A 107 -9.17 -3.90 3.55
CA ILE A 107 -8.94 -2.62 4.22
C ILE A 107 -10.23 -1.80 4.15
N ASP A 108 -11.27 -2.21 4.86
CA ASP A 108 -12.50 -1.42 4.99
C ASP A 108 -12.63 -0.81 6.38
N ILE A 109 -12.98 0.47 6.41
CA ILE A 109 -13.43 1.11 7.64
C ILE A 109 -14.90 0.75 7.89
N PRO A 110 -15.36 0.75 9.15
CA PRO A 110 -16.76 0.50 9.46
C PRO A 110 -17.69 1.42 8.66
N LYS A 111 -18.76 0.87 8.09
CA LYS A 111 -19.73 1.67 7.31
C LYS A 111 -20.34 2.79 8.15
N SER A 112 -20.60 2.54 9.45
CA SER A 112 -21.04 3.56 10.40
C SER A 112 -20.06 4.71 10.53
N ALA A 113 -18.74 4.42 10.58
CA ALA A 113 -17.70 5.43 10.65
C ALA A 113 -17.61 6.25 9.35
N SER A 114 -17.66 5.59 8.20
CA SER A 114 -17.67 6.28 6.90
C SER A 114 -18.86 7.22 6.76
N LYS A 115 -20.06 6.76 7.16
CA LYS A 115 -21.27 7.57 7.15
C LYS A 115 -21.15 8.73 8.15
N GLY A 116 -20.77 8.45 9.40
CA GLY A 116 -20.67 9.47 10.44
C GLY A 116 -19.67 10.57 10.10
N LEU A 117 -18.48 10.23 9.61
CA LEU A 117 -17.49 11.20 9.15
C LEU A 117 -18.03 12.10 8.01
N LYS A 118 -18.79 11.52 7.08
CA LYS A 118 -19.40 12.27 5.98
C LYS A 118 -20.51 13.20 6.48
N ASP A 119 -21.41 12.69 7.31
CA ASP A 119 -22.55 13.42 7.84
C ASP A 119 -22.11 14.59 8.74
N GLU A 120 -20.99 14.44 9.44
CA GLU A 120 -20.37 15.50 10.27
C GLU A 120 -19.42 16.44 9.47
N GLY A 121 -19.27 16.26 8.17
CA GLY A 121 -18.48 17.13 7.30
C GLY A 121 -16.96 16.90 7.37
N HIS A 122 -16.50 15.76 7.92
CA HIS A 122 -15.07 15.41 8.03
C HIS A 122 -14.53 14.72 6.77
N VAL A 123 -14.75 15.32 5.61
CA VAL A 123 -14.39 14.76 4.29
C VAL A 123 -12.87 14.64 4.13
N GLU A 124 -12.09 15.52 4.74
CA GLU A 124 -10.63 15.47 4.75
C GLU A 124 -10.09 14.18 5.41
N ILE A 125 -10.73 13.70 6.47
CA ILE A 125 -10.35 12.41 7.12
C ILE A 125 -10.63 11.25 6.17
N LEU A 126 -11.76 11.26 5.46
CA LEU A 126 -12.06 10.23 4.46
C LEU A 126 -11.04 10.22 3.32
N SER A 127 -10.62 11.39 2.84
CA SER A 127 -9.58 11.52 1.82
C SER A 127 -8.25 10.93 2.30
N LEU A 128 -7.83 11.23 3.53
CA LEU A 128 -6.62 10.65 4.11
C LEU A 128 -6.71 9.12 4.28
N ILE A 129 -7.90 8.58 4.59
CA ILE A 129 -8.10 7.13 4.67
C ILE A 129 -7.94 6.47 3.29
N ILE A 130 -8.42 7.11 2.22
CA ILE A 130 -8.23 6.62 0.85
C ILE A 130 -6.74 6.63 0.48
N GLU A 131 -6.03 7.71 0.80
CA GLU A 131 -4.58 7.82 0.59
C GLU A 131 -3.81 6.75 1.39
N LEU A 132 -4.19 6.52 2.65
CA LEU A 132 -3.61 5.47 3.48
C LEU A 132 -3.79 4.08 2.87
N LYS A 133 -5.00 3.77 2.37
CA LYS A 133 -5.25 2.52 1.65
C LYS A 133 -4.29 2.35 0.47
N THR A 134 -4.12 3.41 -0.29
CA THR A 134 -3.16 3.46 -1.40
C THR A 134 -1.74 3.16 -0.93
N CYS A 135 -1.26 3.83 0.12
CA CYS A 135 0.08 3.60 0.67
C CYS A 135 0.30 2.15 1.13
N ILE A 136 -0.71 1.53 1.79
CA ILE A 136 -0.64 0.13 2.21
C ILE A 136 -0.58 -0.80 0.99
N SER A 137 -1.38 -0.52 -0.04
CA SER A 137 -1.41 -1.31 -1.28
C SER A 137 -0.07 -1.28 -2.01
N TYR A 138 0.59 -0.12 -2.03
CA TYR A 138 1.94 0.03 -2.59
C TYR A 138 3.06 -0.43 -1.65
N LYS A 139 2.72 -1.03 -0.51
CA LYS A 139 3.69 -1.49 0.50
C LYS A 139 4.66 -0.39 0.93
N LEU A 140 4.12 0.81 1.21
CA LEU A 140 4.85 1.98 1.70
C LEU A 140 4.68 2.13 3.22
N PRO A 141 5.39 1.35 4.05
CA PRO A 141 5.10 1.26 5.48
C PRO A 141 5.29 2.60 6.21
N ASN A 142 6.35 3.34 5.94
CA ASN A 142 6.61 4.63 6.59
C ASN A 142 5.50 5.66 6.29
N ALA A 143 5.08 5.76 5.02
CA ALA A 143 3.98 6.63 4.62
C ALA A 143 2.66 6.19 5.27
N SER A 144 2.40 4.88 5.30
CA SER A 144 1.19 4.31 5.92
C SER A 144 1.11 4.60 7.41
N ILE A 145 2.20 4.43 8.16
CA ILE A 145 2.27 4.71 9.60
C ILE A 145 2.07 6.22 9.85
N SER A 146 2.71 7.07 9.05
CA SER A 146 2.59 8.53 9.17
C SER A 146 1.16 9.01 8.90
N LEU A 147 0.52 8.52 7.84
CA LEU A 147 -0.87 8.84 7.52
C LEU A 147 -1.84 8.31 8.58
N THR A 148 -1.65 7.07 9.05
CA THR A 148 -2.48 6.51 10.14
C THR A 148 -2.43 7.42 11.37
N THR A 149 -1.26 7.92 11.73
CA THR A 149 -1.10 8.82 12.87
C THR A 149 -1.83 10.14 12.64
N LYS A 150 -1.68 10.74 11.44
CA LYS A 150 -2.36 11.99 11.08
C LYS A 150 -3.90 11.84 11.14
N ILE A 151 -4.42 10.71 10.65
CA ILE A 151 -5.85 10.41 10.74
C ILE A 151 -6.28 10.30 12.21
N LEU A 152 -5.52 9.56 13.03
CA LEU A 152 -5.82 9.42 14.46
C LEU A 152 -5.76 10.75 15.20
N GLU A 153 -4.82 11.64 14.89
CA GLU A 153 -4.81 13.02 15.43
C GLU A 153 -6.13 13.75 15.12
N GLY A 154 -6.60 13.67 13.89
CA GLY A 154 -7.89 14.24 13.47
C GLY A 154 -9.07 13.64 14.24
N LEU A 155 -9.12 12.30 14.33
CA LEU A 155 -10.17 11.57 15.03
C LEU A 155 -10.20 11.87 16.54
N ILE A 156 -9.04 12.00 17.19
CA ILE A 156 -8.95 12.38 18.61
C ILE A 156 -9.48 13.79 18.81
N ARG A 157 -9.15 14.74 17.91
CA ARG A 157 -9.68 16.10 17.97
C ARG A 157 -11.21 16.14 17.83
N ILE A 158 -11.76 15.37 16.88
CA ILE A 158 -13.22 15.21 16.72
C ILE A 158 -13.84 14.66 18.01
N TYR A 159 -13.25 13.60 18.57
CA TYR A 159 -13.73 13.00 19.79
C TYR A 159 -13.74 13.99 20.97
N LEU A 160 -12.62 14.69 21.21
CA LEU A 160 -12.52 15.66 22.30
C LEU A 160 -13.50 16.83 22.14
N LYS A 161 -13.75 17.28 20.92
CA LYS A 161 -14.77 18.31 20.62
C LYS A 161 -16.18 17.81 20.93
N ARG A 162 -16.50 16.58 20.52
CA ARG A 162 -17.80 15.95 20.77
C ARG A 162 -18.09 15.77 22.26
N GLU A 163 -17.06 15.40 23.04
CA GLU A 163 -17.17 15.25 24.50
C GLU A 163 -17.08 16.60 25.27
N GLY A 164 -16.99 17.73 24.57
CA GLY A 164 -16.86 19.06 25.20
C GLY A 164 -15.56 19.26 25.96
N LYS A 165 -14.51 18.50 25.62
CA LYS A 165 -13.19 18.51 26.27
C LYS A 165 -12.11 19.17 25.41
N TRP A 166 -12.48 19.72 24.27
CA TRP A 166 -11.58 20.44 23.39
C TRP A 166 -11.28 21.84 23.91
N GLU A 167 -10.02 22.20 23.97
CA GLU A 167 -9.55 23.56 24.27
C GLU A 167 -8.69 24.08 23.08
N ASP A 168 -8.75 25.35 22.75
CA ASP A 168 -8.04 25.93 21.59
C ASP A 168 -6.53 25.70 21.62
N ARG A 169 -5.93 25.75 22.82
CA ARG A 169 -4.51 25.41 23.01
C ARG A 169 -4.13 23.98 22.58
N MET A 170 -5.10 23.09 22.41
CA MET A 170 -4.88 21.72 21.95
C MET A 170 -4.62 21.65 20.44
N SER A 171 -4.88 22.74 19.69
CA SER A 171 -4.61 22.81 18.24
C SER A 171 -3.14 22.61 17.90
N GLU A 172 -2.23 23.04 18.77
CA GLU A 172 -0.77 22.95 18.59
C GLU A 172 -0.15 21.69 19.22
N GLN A 173 -0.96 20.86 19.87
CA GLN A 173 -0.47 19.69 20.56
C GLN A 173 -0.04 18.59 19.60
N THR A 174 1.06 17.91 19.95
CA THR A 174 1.54 16.72 19.26
C THR A 174 0.61 15.52 19.52
N PHE A 175 0.70 14.50 18.68
CA PHE A 175 -0.05 13.25 18.85
C PHE A 175 0.08 12.65 20.26
N GLY A 176 1.31 12.65 20.83
CA GLY A 176 1.53 12.15 22.19
C GLY A 176 0.77 12.95 23.26
N GLN A 177 0.76 14.29 23.15
CA GLN A 177 0.01 15.15 24.08
C GLN A 177 -1.51 14.99 23.93
N LEU A 178 -2.01 14.82 22.72
CA LEU A 178 -3.42 14.51 22.45
C LEU A 178 -3.83 13.17 23.06
N LEU A 179 -2.96 12.15 23.00
CA LEU A 179 -3.21 10.85 23.65
C LEU A 179 -3.31 10.97 25.18
N GLU A 180 -2.45 11.78 25.81
CA GLU A 180 -2.51 12.01 27.26
C GLU A 180 -3.84 12.70 27.67
N ASN A 181 -4.30 13.66 26.87
CA ASN A 181 -5.58 14.31 27.11
C ASN A 181 -6.76 13.33 26.93
N LEU A 182 -6.68 12.52 25.88
CA LEU A 182 -7.67 11.49 25.61
C LEU A 182 -7.80 10.50 26.78
N LYS A 183 -6.67 10.03 27.34
CA LYS A 183 -6.65 9.14 28.51
C LYS A 183 -7.35 9.76 29.73
N LYS A 184 -7.13 11.05 29.98
CA LYS A 184 -7.76 11.77 31.10
C LYS A 184 -9.27 11.97 30.91
N THR A 185 -9.73 11.93 29.67
CA THR A 185 -11.11 12.26 29.30
C THR A 185 -12.02 11.05 29.37
N ASP A 186 -11.55 9.86 29.02
CA ASP A 186 -12.41 8.69 28.87
C ASP A 186 -11.70 7.38 29.27
N SER A 187 -12.16 6.77 30.36
CA SER A 187 -11.68 5.46 30.83
C SER A 187 -11.94 4.32 29.83
N ARG A 188 -12.96 4.44 28.96
CA ARG A 188 -13.26 3.43 27.93
C ARG A 188 -12.14 3.27 26.91
N ILE A 189 -11.22 4.24 26.83
CA ILE A 189 -10.07 4.25 25.90
C ILE A 189 -8.85 3.58 26.51
N GLU A 190 -8.87 3.29 27.81
CA GLU A 190 -7.72 2.71 28.51
C GLU A 190 -7.17 1.45 27.83
N GLY A 191 -8.02 0.54 27.39
CA GLY A 191 -7.61 -0.68 26.67
C GLY A 191 -6.97 -0.46 25.28
N ILE A 192 -7.10 0.72 24.68
CA ILE A 192 -6.50 1.07 23.39
C ILE A 192 -5.36 2.07 23.55
N TYR A 193 -5.29 2.80 24.67
CA TYR A 193 -4.32 3.86 24.90
C TYR A 193 -2.87 3.37 24.77
N ASP A 194 -2.50 2.27 25.42
CA ASP A 194 -1.13 1.74 25.38
C ASP A 194 -0.75 1.31 23.97
N LYS A 195 -1.69 0.78 23.20
CA LYS A 195 -1.49 0.45 21.79
C LYS A 195 -1.27 1.70 20.95
N LEU A 196 -2.06 2.76 21.15
CA LEU A 196 -1.87 4.05 20.47
C LEU A 196 -0.55 4.72 20.86
N LYS A 197 -0.09 4.55 22.10
CA LYS A 197 1.23 5.00 22.54
C LYS A 197 2.36 4.26 21.83
N GLY A 198 2.22 2.93 21.65
CA GLY A 198 3.13 2.13 20.83
C GLY A 198 3.19 2.60 19.37
N LEU A 199 2.03 2.97 18.79
CA LEU A 199 1.96 3.54 17.44
C LEU A 199 2.72 4.88 17.36
N ASN A 200 2.65 5.74 18.37
CA ASN A 200 3.44 6.98 18.40
C ASN A 200 4.95 6.73 18.40
N PHE A 201 5.39 5.64 19.01
CA PHE A 201 6.79 5.20 18.92
C PHE A 201 7.15 4.76 17.49
N LEU A 202 6.35 3.90 16.85
CA LEU A 202 6.55 3.48 15.46
C LEU A 202 6.56 4.68 14.50
N ARG A 203 5.69 5.68 14.71
CA ARG A 203 5.72 6.93 13.95
C ARG A 203 7.06 7.65 14.04
N LYS A 204 7.61 7.77 15.26
CA LYS A 204 8.92 8.41 15.46
C LYS A 204 10.01 7.64 14.72
N LEU A 205 10.00 6.30 14.76
CA LEU A 205 10.92 5.47 13.98
C LEU A 205 10.78 5.74 12.49
N ALA A 206 9.55 5.71 11.96
CA ALA A 206 9.27 5.91 10.54
C ALA A 206 9.71 7.28 10.00
N LEU A 207 9.67 8.35 10.84
CA LEU A 207 9.96 9.71 10.42
C LEU A 207 11.39 10.18 10.67
N HIS A 208 12.06 9.66 11.71
CA HIS A 208 13.29 10.26 12.20
C HIS A 208 14.52 9.34 12.11
N PHE A 209 14.32 8.04 11.90
CA PHE A 209 15.44 7.08 11.86
C PHE A 209 15.59 6.51 10.47
N LYS A 210 16.60 6.98 9.73
CA LYS A 210 16.88 6.55 8.34
C LYS A 210 17.30 5.08 8.24
N ASP A 211 17.88 4.53 9.30
CA ASP A 211 18.44 3.19 9.31
C ASP A 211 17.49 2.12 9.86
N ILE A 212 16.28 2.51 10.29
CA ILE A 212 15.26 1.59 10.79
C ILE A 212 14.15 1.51 9.76
N SER A 213 14.03 0.37 9.09
CA SER A 213 12.93 0.10 8.19
C SER A 213 11.72 -0.43 8.97
N THR A 214 10.61 0.26 8.88
CA THR A 214 9.32 -0.30 9.32
C THR A 214 8.79 -1.29 8.29
N THR A 215 7.99 -2.23 8.76
CA THR A 215 7.43 -3.29 7.93
C THR A 215 5.98 -2.99 7.51
N ILE A 216 5.51 -3.63 6.45
CA ILE A 216 4.11 -3.52 6.04
C ILE A 216 3.16 -4.10 7.09
N ASP A 217 3.59 -5.10 7.85
CA ASP A 217 2.78 -5.68 8.91
C ASP A 217 2.61 -4.72 10.09
N GLU A 218 3.64 -3.94 10.44
CA GLU A 218 3.51 -2.84 11.39
C GLU A 218 2.54 -1.77 10.90
N ALA A 219 2.57 -1.42 9.62
CA ALA A 219 1.60 -0.50 9.02
C ALA A 219 0.16 -1.05 9.09
N ARG A 220 -0.04 -2.36 8.86
CA ARG A 220 -1.34 -3.04 9.00
C ARG A 220 -1.85 -3.05 10.44
N ILE A 221 -0.95 -3.26 11.42
CA ILE A 221 -1.29 -3.16 12.84
C ILE A 221 -1.75 -1.73 13.18
N CYS A 222 -1.03 -0.70 12.71
CA CYS A 222 -1.40 0.69 12.90
C CYS A 222 -2.79 0.99 12.30
N TYR A 223 -3.07 0.49 11.08
CA TYR A 223 -4.37 0.60 10.44
C TYR A 223 -5.48 -0.10 11.26
N SER A 224 -5.22 -1.29 11.78
CA SER A 224 -6.19 -2.02 12.63
C SER A 224 -6.52 -1.24 13.90
N LEU A 225 -5.54 -0.58 14.52
CA LEU A 225 -5.75 0.28 15.68
C LEU A 225 -6.62 1.50 15.35
N MET A 226 -6.40 2.12 14.20
CA MET A 226 -7.25 3.20 13.69
C MET A 226 -8.69 2.74 13.51
N ASN A 227 -8.91 1.56 12.93
CA ASN A 227 -10.25 0.99 12.78
C ASN A 227 -10.93 0.69 14.11
N GLN A 228 -10.18 0.18 15.09
CA GLN A 228 -10.71 -0.02 16.44
C GLN A 228 -11.15 1.31 17.08
N PHE A 229 -10.38 2.39 16.85
CA PHE A 229 -10.75 3.71 17.33
C PHE A 229 -11.98 4.27 16.59
N LEU A 230 -12.05 4.12 15.27
CA LEU A 230 -13.22 4.49 14.46
C LEU A 230 -14.49 3.77 14.92
N THR A 231 -14.41 2.48 15.23
CA THR A 231 -15.57 1.70 15.74
C THR A 231 -16.05 2.23 17.09
N LYS A 232 -15.14 2.69 17.95
CA LYS A 232 -15.51 3.30 19.23
C LYS A 232 -16.14 4.69 19.06
N LEU A 233 -15.61 5.47 18.11
CA LEU A 233 -16.10 6.82 17.81
C LEU A 233 -17.47 6.81 17.12
N TYR A 234 -17.67 5.81 16.26
CA TYR A 234 -18.89 5.60 15.47
C TYR A 234 -19.40 4.16 15.67
N PRO A 235 -19.97 3.84 16.84
CA PRO A 235 -20.48 2.50 17.09
C PRO A 235 -21.58 2.17 16.08
N THR A 236 -21.63 0.91 15.67
CA THR A 236 -22.75 0.40 14.87
C THR A 236 -23.98 0.44 15.79
N THR A 237 -24.90 1.34 15.53
CA THR A 237 -26.22 1.25 16.15
C THR A 237 -26.84 -0.03 15.62
N ASN A 238 -26.98 -1.05 16.47
CA ASN A 238 -27.88 -2.16 16.19
C ASN A 238 -29.25 -1.53 16.00
N GLN A 239 -29.67 -1.35 14.77
CA GLN A 239 -31.08 -1.14 14.48
C GLN A 239 -31.72 -2.50 14.70
N GLU A 240 -32.46 -2.60 15.81
CA GLU A 240 -33.47 -3.61 16.03
C GLU A 240 -34.47 -3.68 14.87
#